data_599c82d9c93b02f0033e4faff84c7605
#
_entry.id   599c82d9c93b02f0033e4faff84c7605
#
_cell.length_a   1.000
_cell.length_b   1.000
_cell.length_c   1.000
_cell.angle_alpha   90.00
_cell.angle_beta   90.00
_cell.angle_gamma   90.00
#
_symmetry.space_group_name_H-M   'P 1'
#
loop_
_entity.id
_entity.type
_entity.pdbx_description
1 polymer ?
#
loop_
_entity_poly.entity_id
_entity_poly.type
_entity_poly.pdbx_seq_one_letter_code
_entity_poly.pdbx_strand_id
1 'polypeptide(L)' 'MRIKDLRDERGLSQRGFAALIGMSPTYLADIERGARNASIDNMKRIADGFGVTFHEMTEGME' A
#
# COMPACT_ATOMS: atom_id res chain seq x y z
N MET A 1 -0.13 8.28 1.79
CA MET A 1 0.15 7.39 0.64
C MET A 1 -1.14 7.04 -0.08
N ARG A 2 -1.04 6.80 -1.35
CA ARG A 2 -2.20 6.55 -2.21
C ARG A 2 -2.57 5.06 -2.30
N ILE A 3 -2.42 4.33 -1.22
CA ILE A 3 -2.61 2.87 -1.27
C ILE A 3 -4.06 2.50 -1.65
N LYS A 4 -5.02 3.09 -0.97
CA LYS A 4 -6.43 2.80 -1.26
C LYS A 4 -6.80 3.19 -2.69
N ASP A 5 -6.36 4.35 -3.14
CA ASP A 5 -6.63 4.80 -4.50
C ASP A 5 -6.03 3.86 -5.52
N LEU A 6 -4.78 3.44 -5.31
CA LEU A 6 -4.11 2.51 -6.21
C LEU A 6 -4.80 1.15 -6.23
N ARG A 7 -5.27 0.68 -5.06
CA ARG A 7 -6.04 -0.57 -5.00
C ARG A 7 -7.35 -0.46 -5.77
N ASP A 8 -8.06 0.64 -5.54
CA ASP A 8 -9.37 0.86 -6.18
C ASP A 8 -9.23 0.92 -7.70
N GLU A 9 -8.20 1.61 -8.20
CA GLU A 9 -7.91 1.68 -9.62
C GLU A 9 -7.69 0.31 -10.25
N ARG A 10 -7.17 -0.63 -9.47
CA ARG A 10 -6.84 -1.98 -9.93
C ARG A 10 -7.89 -3.03 -9.56
N GLY A 11 -8.98 -2.62 -8.93
CA GLY A 11 -10.03 -3.52 -8.50
C GLY A 11 -9.58 -4.49 -7.41
N LEU A 12 -8.61 -4.10 -6.59
CA LEU A 12 -8.05 -4.95 -5.55
C LEU A 12 -8.67 -4.65 -4.19
N SER A 13 -9.13 -5.71 -3.51
CA SER A 13 -9.57 -5.57 -2.13
C SER A 13 -8.35 -5.43 -1.23
N GLN A 14 -8.57 -4.88 -0.03
CA GLN A 14 -7.53 -4.76 0.97
C GLN A 14 -6.92 -6.12 1.31
N ARG A 15 -7.76 -7.12 1.53
CA ARG A 15 -7.32 -8.49 1.82
C ARG A 15 -6.55 -9.10 0.66
N GLY A 16 -7.07 -8.93 -0.56
CA GLY A 16 -6.43 -9.49 -1.75
C GLY A 16 -5.06 -8.90 -1.97
N PHE A 17 -4.94 -7.59 -1.82
CA PHE A 17 -3.65 -6.93 -1.99
C PHE A 17 -2.67 -7.32 -0.89
N ALA A 18 -3.14 -7.39 0.37
CA ALA A 18 -2.29 -7.82 1.48
C ALA A 18 -1.73 -9.22 1.22
N ALA A 19 -2.57 -10.14 0.77
CA ALA A 19 -2.14 -11.49 0.44
C ALA A 19 -1.11 -11.49 -0.70
N LEU A 20 -1.31 -10.65 -1.70
CA LEU A 20 -0.42 -10.54 -2.85
C LEU A 20 1.00 -10.15 -2.42
N ILE A 21 1.12 -9.24 -1.47
CA ILE A 21 2.42 -8.74 -1.04
C ILE A 21 2.94 -9.43 0.24
N GLY A 22 2.23 -10.45 0.73
CA GLY A 22 2.65 -11.18 1.93
C GLY A 22 2.56 -10.35 3.20
N MET A 23 1.55 -9.49 3.31
CA MET A 23 1.37 -8.61 4.45
C MET A 23 0.06 -8.92 5.15
N SER A 24 0.00 -8.71 6.48
CA SER A 24 -1.23 -8.86 7.24
C SER A 24 -2.27 -7.84 6.78
N PRO A 25 -3.54 -8.25 6.54
CA PRO A 25 -4.58 -7.28 6.20
C PRO A 25 -4.77 -6.22 7.28
N THR A 26 -4.63 -6.58 8.55
CA THR A 26 -4.75 -5.64 9.66
C THR A 26 -3.64 -4.58 9.60
N TYR A 27 -2.41 -5.00 9.33
CA TYR A 27 -1.28 -4.10 9.21
C TYR A 27 -1.48 -3.13 8.03
N LEU A 28 -1.90 -3.67 6.89
CA LEU A 28 -2.17 -2.83 5.71
C LEU A 28 -3.29 -1.84 5.99
N ALA A 29 -4.35 -2.27 6.67
CA ALA A 29 -5.46 -1.39 7.03
C ALA A 29 -4.99 -0.25 7.93
N ASP A 30 -4.13 -0.55 8.90
CA ASP A 30 -3.59 0.47 9.80
C ASP A 30 -2.74 1.49 9.05
N ILE A 31 -1.96 1.03 8.08
CA ILE A 31 -1.16 1.93 7.23
C ILE A 31 -2.07 2.84 6.41
N GLU A 32 -3.13 2.28 5.82
CA GLU A 32 -4.06 3.05 4.99
C GLU A 32 -4.79 4.12 5.80
N ARG A 33 -5.11 3.82 7.06
CA ARG A 33 -5.78 4.77 7.96
C ARG A 33 -4.84 5.82 8.54
N GLY A 34 -3.54 5.63 8.38
CA GLY A 34 -2.56 6.48 9.03
C GLY A 34 -2.35 6.19 10.50
N ALA A 35 -2.88 5.05 11.00
CA ALA A 35 -2.73 4.64 12.39
C ALA A 35 -1.36 4.03 12.68
N ARG A 36 -0.64 3.67 11.63
CA ARG A 36 0.68 3.05 11.75
C ARG A 36 1.56 3.50 10.60
N ASN A 37 2.82 3.80 10.90
CA ASN A 37 3.80 4.13 9.87
C ASN A 37 4.42 2.84 9.34
N ALA A 38 4.47 2.71 8.03
CA ALA A 38 5.13 1.59 7.39
C ALA A 38 6.64 1.83 7.38
N SER A 39 7.41 0.75 7.57
CA SER A 39 8.85 0.83 7.37
C SER A 39 9.16 1.07 5.89
N ILE A 40 10.37 1.53 5.59
CA ILE A 40 10.80 1.74 4.20
C ILE A 40 10.68 0.43 3.40
N ASP A 41 11.09 -0.69 4.00
CA ASP A 41 10.99 -1.99 3.34
C ASP A 41 9.56 -2.37 3.01
N ASN A 42 8.63 -2.11 3.93
CA ASN A 42 7.22 -2.41 3.69
C ASN A 42 6.61 -1.46 2.66
N MET A 43 7.02 -0.19 2.66
CA MET A 43 6.58 0.75 1.64
C MET A 43 7.03 0.31 0.25
N LYS A 44 8.28 -0.15 0.13
CA LYS A 44 8.80 -0.68 -1.14
C LYS A 44 8.03 -1.92 -1.59
N ARG A 45 7.69 -2.78 -0.64
CA ARG A 45 6.90 -3.99 -0.92
C ARG A 45 5.53 -3.61 -1.49
N ILE A 46 4.90 -2.60 -0.91
CA ILE A 46 3.61 -2.12 -1.39
C ILE A 46 3.75 -1.55 -2.80
N ALA A 47 4.74 -0.70 -3.02
CA ALA A 47 4.98 -0.11 -4.34
C ALA A 47 5.25 -1.18 -5.40
N ASP A 48 6.07 -2.17 -5.07
CA ASP A 48 6.37 -3.29 -5.97
C ASP A 48 5.10 -4.07 -6.31
N GLY A 49 4.23 -4.27 -5.32
CA GLY A 49 2.97 -4.99 -5.53
C GLY A 49 2.05 -4.27 -6.50
N PHE A 50 2.11 -2.95 -6.55
CA PHE A 50 1.34 -2.17 -7.52
C PHE A 50 2.07 -1.99 -8.86
N GLY A 51 3.35 -2.32 -8.92
CA GLY A 51 4.16 -2.10 -10.12
C GLY A 51 4.49 -0.64 -10.35
N VAL A 52 4.57 0.15 -9.28
CA VAL A 52 4.94 1.57 -9.35
C VAL A 52 6.20 1.81 -8.53
N THR A 53 6.86 2.95 -8.78
CA THR A 53 8.00 3.32 -7.97
C THR A 53 7.54 3.86 -6.61
N PHE A 54 8.44 3.84 -5.64
CA PHE A 54 8.18 4.44 -4.34
C PHE A 54 7.78 5.91 -4.50
N HIS A 55 8.48 6.62 -5.37
CA HIS A 55 8.20 8.03 -5.64
C HIS A 55 6.78 8.24 -6.18
N GLU A 56 6.38 7.41 -7.14
CA GLU A 56 5.03 7.49 -7.70
C GLU A 56 3.96 7.23 -6.65
N MET A 57 4.20 6.26 -5.77
CA MET A 57 3.26 5.91 -4.72
C MET A 57 3.07 7.04 -3.72
N THR A 58 4.12 7.79 -3.44
CA THR A 58 4.07 8.90 -2.47
C THR A 58 3.80 10.25 -3.11
N GLU A 59 3.71 10.32 -4.42
CA GLU A 59 3.41 11.55 -5.15
C GLU A 59 2.05 12.09 -4.72
N GLY A 60 1.98 13.38 -4.47
CA GLY A 60 0.75 14.02 -4.05
C GLY A 60 0.54 14.03 -2.54
N MET A 61 1.42 13.43 -1.79
CA MET A 61 1.41 13.54 -0.34
C MET A 61 2.08 14.84 0.07
N GLU A 62 1.36 15.65 0.77
CA GLU A 62 1.90 16.93 1.24
C GLU A 62 1.64 17.18 2.69
#